data_14fcc5a66bf54a0eea0d8cf7527a2b05
#
_entry.id   14fcc5a66bf54a0eea0d8cf7527a2b05
#
_cell.length_a   1.000
_cell.length_b   1.000
_cell.length_c   1.000
_cell.angle_alpha   90.00
_cell.angle_beta   90.00
_cell.angle_gamma   90.00
#
_symmetry.space_group_name_H-M   'P 1'
#
loop_
_entity.id
_entity.type
_entity.pdbx_description
1 polymer ?
#
loop_
_entity_poly.entity_id
_entity_poly.type
_entity_poly.pdbx_seq_one_letter_code
_entity_poly.pdbx_strand_id
1 'polypeptide(L)'
;LSIVTAKAQTTRHRIMGIVNGDDYQIVYSDTPGILKPNYRLQQSMMNFVDTAIGDADIILYVTDTVEKGDKNEEYIAKLQKIDCPVILVINKIDISSQDQVLELMAWWKEQLPKAIIFPASAQEKFNLENIFDAIVENLPVAPAWYDKDVFTDKNLRFFASEIVREKIFLNYKEEIPYSCEVVV
;
A
#
# COMPACT_ATOMS: atom_id res chain seq x y z
N LEU A 1 -2.39 1.26 12.24
CA LEU A 1 -3.74 1.72 11.87
C LEU A 1 -4.54 0.66 11.13
N SER A 2 -3.95 0.00 10.17
CA SER A 2 -4.60 -1.10 9.42
C SER A 2 -4.35 -2.44 10.09
N ILE A 3 -5.30 -3.37 9.95
CA ILE A 3 -5.09 -4.75 10.42
C ILE A 3 -4.10 -5.48 9.50
N VAL A 4 -3.33 -6.40 10.09
CA VAL A 4 -2.31 -7.15 9.37
C VAL A 4 -2.63 -8.64 9.43
N THR A 5 -2.83 -9.27 8.28
CA THR A 5 -3.02 -10.72 8.17
C THR A 5 -2.29 -11.27 6.95
N ALA A 6 -2.03 -12.59 6.93
CA ALA A 6 -1.48 -13.27 5.76
C ALA A 6 -2.52 -13.50 4.64
N LYS A 7 -3.77 -13.09 4.84
CA LYS A 7 -4.86 -13.32 3.90
C LYS A 7 -5.04 -12.14 2.96
N ALA A 8 -5.42 -12.41 1.72
CA ALA A 8 -5.80 -11.36 0.76
C ALA A 8 -7.08 -10.62 1.22
N GLN A 9 -7.31 -9.43 0.65
CA GLN A 9 -8.49 -8.59 0.93
C GLN A 9 -8.65 -8.21 2.42
N THR A 10 -7.53 -8.10 3.13
CA THR A 10 -7.51 -7.66 4.53
C THR A 10 -7.94 -6.20 4.64
N THR A 11 -7.34 -5.32 3.85
CA THR A 11 -7.74 -3.90 3.74
C THR A 11 -8.89 -3.78 2.75
N ARG A 12 -10.04 -3.25 3.18
CA ARG A 12 -11.25 -3.08 2.35
C ARG A 12 -11.59 -1.63 2.08
N HIS A 13 -11.08 -0.74 2.92
CA HIS A 13 -11.34 0.69 2.88
C HIS A 13 -10.03 1.44 2.65
N ARG A 14 -10.13 2.64 2.13
CA ARG A 14 -9.04 3.59 2.17
C ARG A 14 -8.89 4.12 3.60
N ILE A 15 -7.71 3.99 4.18
CA ILE A 15 -7.40 4.42 5.54
C ILE A 15 -6.24 5.41 5.49
N MET A 16 -6.43 6.59 6.04
CA MET A 16 -5.36 7.58 6.11
C MET A 16 -4.59 7.45 7.42
N GLY A 17 -3.26 7.40 7.30
CA GLY A 17 -2.32 7.48 8.40
C GLY A 17 -1.46 8.73 8.27
N ILE A 18 -1.46 9.58 9.29
CA ILE A 18 -0.77 10.87 9.25
C ILE A 18 0.48 10.81 10.11
N VAL A 19 1.61 11.15 9.51
CA VAL A 19 2.92 11.24 10.17
C VAL A 19 3.41 12.68 10.08
N ASN A 20 3.71 13.26 11.23
CA ASN A 20 4.21 14.63 11.37
C ASN A 20 5.68 14.61 11.77
N GLY A 21 6.51 15.31 11.01
CA GLY A 21 7.86 15.70 11.40
C GLY A 21 7.93 17.18 11.76
N ASP A 22 9.16 17.70 11.92
CA ASP A 22 9.37 19.11 12.23
C ASP A 22 9.02 20.00 11.03
N ASP A 23 9.40 19.55 9.82
CA ASP A 23 9.31 20.28 8.55
C ASP A 23 8.52 19.53 7.46
N TYR A 24 7.92 18.38 7.77
CA TYR A 24 7.07 17.64 6.83
C TYR A 24 5.80 17.08 7.49
N GLN A 25 4.80 16.80 6.66
CA GLN A 25 3.64 15.99 6.98
C GLN A 25 3.40 14.99 5.86
N ILE A 26 3.38 13.70 6.20
CA ILE A 26 3.05 12.63 5.25
C ILE A 26 1.67 12.10 5.57
N VAL A 27 0.79 12.10 4.57
CA VAL A 27 -0.52 11.45 4.66
C VAL A 27 -0.47 10.15 3.86
N TYR A 28 -0.20 9.06 4.54
CA TYR A 28 -0.27 7.73 3.93
C TYR A 28 -1.72 7.34 3.67
N SER A 29 -2.00 6.97 2.44
CA SER A 29 -3.30 6.42 2.05
C SER A 29 -3.15 4.92 1.85
N ASP A 30 -3.43 4.13 2.91
CA ASP A 30 -3.47 2.67 2.80
C ASP A 30 -4.71 2.25 1.99
N THR A 31 -4.49 1.45 0.97
CA THR A 31 -5.52 1.02 0.02
C THR A 31 -5.66 -0.50 0.02
N PRO A 32 -6.81 -1.02 -0.42
CA PRO A 32 -6.92 -2.42 -0.77
C PRO A 32 -5.84 -2.83 -1.77
N GLY A 33 -5.38 -4.08 -1.68
CA GLY A 33 -4.48 -4.65 -2.69
C GLY A 33 -5.17 -4.71 -4.07
N ILE A 34 -4.38 -4.54 -5.12
CA ILE A 34 -4.84 -4.59 -6.50
C ILE A 34 -5.32 -6.02 -6.83
N LEU A 35 -6.51 -6.13 -7.40
CA LEU A 35 -7.10 -7.41 -7.82
C LEU A 35 -8.03 -7.21 -9.03
N LYS A 36 -8.34 -8.30 -9.74
CA LYS A 36 -9.41 -8.30 -10.75
C LYS A 36 -10.76 -8.51 -10.04
N PRO A 37 -11.66 -7.51 -10.06
CA PRO A 37 -12.91 -7.59 -9.32
C PRO A 37 -13.87 -8.60 -9.94
N ASN A 38 -14.37 -9.53 -9.14
CA ASN A 38 -15.36 -10.53 -9.54
C ASN A 38 -16.77 -10.22 -8.99
N TYR A 39 -16.88 -9.35 -8.00
CA TYR A 39 -18.15 -8.96 -7.37
C TYR A 39 -18.09 -7.52 -6.83
N ARG A 40 -19.26 -6.96 -6.47
CA ARG A 40 -19.45 -5.54 -6.16
C ARG A 40 -18.50 -4.99 -5.07
N LEU A 41 -18.24 -5.75 -4.01
CA LEU A 41 -17.33 -5.32 -2.95
C LEU A 41 -15.92 -5.11 -3.51
N GLN A 42 -15.42 -6.06 -4.31
CA GLN A 42 -14.09 -5.92 -4.94
C GLN A 42 -14.04 -4.74 -5.91
N GLN A 43 -15.13 -4.46 -6.63
CA GLN A 43 -15.22 -3.26 -7.47
C GLN A 43 -15.12 -1.98 -6.63
N SER A 44 -15.80 -1.92 -5.47
CA SER A 44 -15.69 -0.79 -4.54
C SER A 44 -14.27 -0.64 -4.00
N MET A 45 -13.58 -1.76 -3.71
CA MET A 45 -12.18 -1.75 -3.31
C MET A 45 -11.27 -1.14 -4.40
N MET A 46 -11.48 -1.51 -5.67
CA MET A 46 -10.71 -0.94 -6.78
C MET A 46 -11.00 0.55 -6.99
N ASN A 47 -12.22 1.00 -6.76
CA ASN A 47 -12.55 2.42 -6.80
C ASN A 47 -11.75 3.22 -5.74
N PHE A 48 -11.50 2.66 -4.55
CA PHE A 48 -10.62 3.28 -3.56
C PHE A 48 -9.17 3.39 -4.04
N VAL A 49 -8.66 2.34 -4.71
CA VAL A 49 -7.33 2.35 -5.33
C VAL A 49 -7.24 3.44 -6.40
N ASP A 50 -8.19 3.49 -7.32
CA ASP A 50 -8.21 4.48 -8.40
C ASP A 50 -8.31 5.92 -7.87
N THR A 51 -9.14 6.14 -6.83
CA THR A 51 -9.23 7.45 -6.17
C THR A 51 -7.90 7.82 -5.50
N ALA A 52 -7.28 6.88 -4.78
CA ALA A 52 -6.01 7.13 -4.12
C ALA A 52 -4.87 7.45 -5.11
N ILE A 53 -4.85 6.78 -6.26
CA ILE A 53 -3.91 7.08 -7.35
C ILE A 53 -4.15 8.49 -7.91
N GLY A 54 -5.42 8.89 -8.07
CA GLY A 54 -5.77 10.22 -8.59
C GLY A 54 -5.44 11.38 -7.66
N ASP A 55 -5.42 11.13 -6.33
CA ASP A 55 -5.19 12.15 -5.30
C ASP A 55 -3.70 12.21 -4.85
N ALA A 56 -2.86 11.28 -5.30
CA ALA A 56 -1.52 11.12 -4.75
C ALA A 56 -0.51 12.15 -5.29
N ASP A 57 0.25 12.75 -4.40
CA ASP A 57 1.47 13.51 -4.74
C ASP A 57 2.66 12.58 -5.00
N ILE A 58 2.69 11.41 -4.34
CA ILE A 58 3.68 10.35 -4.50
C ILE A 58 2.95 9.01 -4.47
N ILE A 59 3.30 8.10 -5.36
CA ILE A 59 2.79 6.73 -5.32
C ILE A 59 3.86 5.81 -4.74
N LEU A 60 3.52 5.17 -3.64
CA LEU A 60 4.29 4.07 -3.08
C LEU A 60 3.70 2.75 -3.60
N TYR A 61 4.28 2.19 -4.66
CA TYR A 61 3.85 0.92 -5.21
C TYR A 61 4.63 -0.23 -4.56
N VAL A 62 3.93 -1.05 -3.78
CA VAL A 62 4.54 -2.17 -3.05
C VAL A 62 4.19 -3.48 -3.74
N THR A 63 5.22 -4.21 -4.15
CA THR A 63 5.15 -5.59 -4.67
C THR A 63 6.07 -6.48 -3.85
N ASP A 64 6.14 -7.76 -4.16
CA ASP A 64 7.07 -8.67 -3.50
C ASP A 64 7.75 -9.62 -4.50
N THR A 65 8.70 -10.42 -4.01
CA THR A 65 9.46 -11.36 -4.84
C THR A 65 8.67 -12.62 -5.23
N VAL A 66 7.48 -12.82 -4.71
CA VAL A 66 6.62 -13.99 -4.94
C VAL A 66 5.52 -13.69 -5.96
N GLU A 67 5.10 -12.43 -6.05
CA GLU A 67 4.04 -12.01 -6.96
C GLU A 67 4.50 -12.07 -8.42
N LYS A 68 3.65 -12.61 -9.29
CA LYS A 68 3.92 -12.59 -10.74
C LYS A 68 3.50 -11.25 -11.33
N GLY A 69 4.43 -10.59 -12.02
CA GLY A 69 4.24 -9.24 -12.57
C GLY A 69 3.10 -9.08 -13.57
N ASP A 70 2.67 -10.18 -14.21
CA ASP A 70 1.58 -10.20 -15.19
C ASP A 70 0.18 -9.95 -14.63
N LYS A 71 0.00 -9.99 -13.31
CA LYS A 71 -1.33 -9.79 -12.69
C LYS A 71 -1.82 -8.35 -12.69
N ASN A 72 -0.92 -7.38 -12.82
CA ASN A 72 -1.18 -5.97 -12.58
C ASN A 72 -0.94 -5.07 -13.82
N GLU A 73 -0.95 -5.64 -15.03
CA GLU A 73 -0.64 -4.91 -16.29
C GLU A 73 -1.45 -3.61 -16.45
N GLU A 74 -2.74 -3.62 -16.11
CA GLU A 74 -3.60 -2.44 -16.19
C GLU A 74 -3.08 -1.31 -15.29
N TYR A 75 -2.67 -1.65 -14.07
CA TYR A 75 -2.16 -0.66 -13.10
C TYR A 75 -0.74 -0.20 -13.47
N ILE A 76 0.10 -1.09 -13.98
CA ILE A 76 1.41 -0.71 -14.53
C ILE A 76 1.21 0.32 -15.65
N ALA A 77 0.28 0.07 -16.57
CA ALA A 77 -0.04 1.01 -17.65
C ALA A 77 -0.63 2.35 -17.15
N LYS A 78 -1.36 2.36 -16.02
CA LYS A 78 -1.78 3.59 -15.34
C LYS A 78 -0.57 4.32 -14.76
N LEU A 79 0.31 3.62 -14.04
CA LEU A 79 1.51 4.20 -13.42
C LEU A 79 2.49 4.80 -14.43
N GLN A 80 2.60 4.23 -15.63
CA GLN A 80 3.44 4.77 -16.72
C GLN A 80 2.98 6.15 -17.21
N LYS A 81 1.70 6.49 -17.00
CA LYS A 81 1.07 7.73 -17.48
C LYS A 81 0.96 8.81 -16.42
N ILE A 82 1.35 8.51 -15.19
CA ILE A 82 1.25 9.42 -14.06
C ILE A 82 2.45 10.37 -14.05
N ASP A 83 2.19 11.62 -13.70
CA ASP A 83 3.22 12.66 -13.61
C ASP A 83 3.90 12.73 -12.24
N CYS A 84 3.23 12.25 -11.17
CA CYS A 84 3.83 12.25 -9.84
C CYS A 84 4.91 11.18 -9.67
N PRO A 85 5.88 11.36 -8.76
CA PRO A 85 6.91 10.38 -8.46
C PRO A 85 6.32 9.03 -8.06
N VAL A 86 6.89 7.94 -8.60
CA VAL A 86 6.57 6.56 -8.23
C VAL A 86 7.76 5.95 -7.52
N ILE A 87 7.56 5.56 -6.27
CA ILE A 87 8.51 4.79 -5.48
C ILE A 87 8.04 3.34 -5.48
N LEU A 88 8.81 2.45 -6.09
CA LEU A 88 8.50 1.04 -6.20
C LEU A 88 9.30 0.26 -5.15
N VAL A 89 8.61 -0.46 -4.28
CA VAL A 89 9.21 -1.29 -3.23
C VAL A 89 9.02 -2.75 -3.57
N ILE A 90 10.13 -3.46 -3.74
CA ILE A 90 10.14 -4.92 -3.88
C ILE A 90 10.38 -5.51 -2.50
N ASN A 91 9.29 -5.88 -1.82
CA ASN A 91 9.34 -6.40 -0.46
C ASN A 91 9.69 -7.90 -0.42
N LYS A 92 9.92 -8.43 0.79
CA LYS A 92 10.19 -9.84 1.08
C LYS A 92 11.48 -10.37 0.42
N ILE A 93 12.50 -9.54 0.27
CA ILE A 93 13.79 -10.00 -0.29
C ILE A 93 14.49 -11.01 0.61
N ASP A 94 14.15 -11.05 1.89
CA ASP A 94 14.65 -11.99 2.89
C ASP A 94 14.37 -13.46 2.56
N ILE A 95 13.36 -13.74 1.75
CA ILE A 95 12.99 -15.11 1.32
C ILE A 95 13.41 -15.42 -0.14
N SER A 96 14.23 -14.59 -0.75
CA SER A 96 14.64 -14.72 -2.16
C SER A 96 16.15 -14.66 -2.32
N SER A 97 16.67 -15.23 -3.41
CA SER A 97 18.09 -15.09 -3.74
C SER A 97 18.41 -13.70 -4.28
N GLN A 98 19.66 -13.28 -4.14
CA GLN A 98 20.12 -12.00 -4.65
C GLN A 98 19.91 -11.89 -6.18
N ASP A 99 20.17 -12.96 -6.94
CA ASP A 99 19.99 -12.97 -8.39
C ASP A 99 18.53 -12.75 -8.79
N GLN A 100 17.59 -13.40 -8.10
CA GLN A 100 16.16 -13.19 -8.34
C GLN A 100 15.73 -11.76 -8.06
N VAL A 101 16.26 -11.14 -7.00
CA VAL A 101 15.96 -9.74 -6.69
C VAL A 101 16.50 -8.81 -7.77
N LEU A 102 17.73 -9.04 -8.25
CA LEU A 102 18.35 -8.24 -9.31
C LEU A 102 17.61 -8.38 -10.65
N GLU A 103 17.20 -9.59 -11.03
CA GLU A 103 16.39 -9.83 -12.23
C GLU A 103 15.05 -9.10 -12.15
N LEU A 104 14.38 -9.16 -10.98
CA LEU A 104 13.11 -8.49 -10.75
C LEU A 104 13.25 -6.95 -10.77
N MET A 105 14.32 -6.42 -10.20
CA MET A 105 14.64 -4.98 -10.29
C MET A 105 14.86 -4.53 -11.72
N ALA A 106 15.60 -5.32 -12.53
CA ALA A 106 15.83 -5.02 -13.93
C ALA A 106 14.51 -5.02 -14.72
N TRP A 107 13.67 -6.03 -14.51
CA TRP A 107 12.35 -6.10 -15.13
C TRP A 107 11.46 -4.90 -14.76
N TRP A 108 11.40 -4.54 -13.49
CA TRP A 108 10.63 -3.36 -13.07
C TRP A 108 11.19 -2.05 -13.63
N LYS A 109 12.51 -1.95 -13.82
CA LYS A 109 13.12 -0.78 -14.44
C LYS A 109 12.75 -0.63 -15.90
N GLU A 110 12.52 -1.73 -16.61
CA GLU A 110 11.98 -1.72 -17.98
C GLU A 110 10.49 -1.31 -17.99
N GLN A 111 9.68 -1.82 -17.03
CA GLN A 111 8.26 -1.50 -16.97
C GLN A 111 8.00 -0.06 -16.52
N LEU A 112 8.75 0.43 -15.55
CA LEU A 112 8.60 1.77 -14.96
C LEU A 112 9.95 2.51 -14.94
N PRO A 113 10.42 3.02 -16.09
CA PRO A 113 11.76 3.62 -16.20
C PRO A 113 11.98 4.83 -15.28
N LYS A 114 10.91 5.56 -14.96
CA LYS A 114 10.96 6.75 -14.08
C LYS A 114 10.87 6.41 -12.60
N ALA A 115 10.50 5.18 -12.24
CA ALA A 115 10.33 4.81 -10.84
C ALA A 115 11.68 4.74 -10.10
N ILE A 116 11.65 5.12 -8.83
CA ILE A 116 12.72 4.89 -7.85
C ILE A 116 12.46 3.51 -7.24
N ILE A 117 13.38 2.56 -7.43
CA ILE A 117 13.15 1.16 -7.04
C ILE A 117 13.99 0.81 -5.82
N PHE A 118 13.32 0.31 -4.78
CA PHE A 118 13.94 -0.16 -3.54
C PHE A 118 13.65 -1.64 -3.30
N PRO A 119 14.69 -2.50 -3.23
CA PRO A 119 14.55 -3.81 -2.62
C PRO A 119 14.46 -3.66 -1.11
N ALA A 120 13.50 -4.32 -0.45
CA ALA A 120 13.27 -4.18 0.98
C ALA A 120 12.80 -5.48 1.65
N SER A 121 12.98 -5.55 2.95
CA SER A 121 12.30 -6.49 3.82
C SER A 121 11.65 -5.73 4.97
N ALA A 122 10.33 -5.68 4.98
CA ALA A 122 9.59 -5.06 6.08
C ALA A 122 9.75 -5.88 7.38
N GLN A 123 9.90 -7.20 7.27
CA GLN A 123 10.09 -8.09 8.41
C GLN A 123 11.44 -7.85 9.07
N GLU A 124 12.52 -7.77 8.29
CA GLU A 124 13.89 -7.56 8.76
C GLU A 124 14.23 -6.06 8.91
N LYS A 125 13.26 -5.18 8.65
CA LYS A 125 13.44 -3.72 8.65
C LYS A 125 14.57 -3.22 7.72
N PHE A 126 14.86 -3.99 6.68
CA PHE A 126 15.91 -3.64 5.73
C PHE A 126 15.40 -2.59 4.73
N ASN A 127 16.21 -1.55 4.53
CA ASN A 127 16.02 -0.47 3.55
C ASN A 127 14.79 0.44 3.79
N LEU A 128 14.15 0.37 4.96
CA LEU A 128 12.95 1.17 5.27
C LEU A 128 13.28 2.66 5.45
N GLU A 129 14.43 2.98 6.02
CA GLU A 129 14.87 4.37 6.21
C GLU A 129 15.09 5.06 4.86
N ASN A 130 15.79 4.40 3.92
CA ASN A 130 16.01 4.95 2.58
C ASN A 130 14.71 5.16 1.81
N ILE A 131 13.71 4.28 1.99
CA ILE A 131 12.37 4.46 1.40
C ILE A 131 11.70 5.69 2.03
N PHE A 132 11.78 5.83 3.34
CA PHE A 132 11.22 6.98 4.04
C PHE A 132 11.87 8.29 3.61
N ASP A 133 13.18 8.34 3.53
CA ASP A 133 13.94 9.50 3.06
C ASP A 133 13.55 9.87 1.62
N ALA A 134 13.44 8.88 0.74
CA ALA A 134 12.98 9.10 -0.64
C ALA A 134 11.55 9.65 -0.70
N ILE A 135 10.64 9.24 0.21
CA ILE A 135 9.31 9.83 0.30
C ILE A 135 9.43 11.30 0.71
N VAL A 136 10.16 11.61 1.78
CA VAL A 136 10.31 12.99 2.28
C VAL A 136 10.95 13.91 1.23
N GLU A 137 11.99 13.45 0.54
CA GLU A 137 12.67 14.22 -0.52
C GLU A 137 11.80 14.55 -1.73
N ASN A 138 10.80 13.72 -2.00
CA ASN A 138 9.89 13.90 -3.14
C ASN A 138 8.56 14.57 -2.77
N LEU A 139 8.33 14.91 -1.49
CA LEU A 139 7.13 15.64 -1.08
C LEU A 139 7.07 17.03 -1.73
N PRO A 140 5.90 17.45 -2.23
CA PRO A 140 5.73 18.82 -2.71
C PRO A 140 5.77 19.81 -1.53
N VAL A 141 6.26 21.00 -1.79
CA VAL A 141 6.20 22.11 -0.81
C VAL A 141 4.77 22.60 -0.71
N ALA A 142 4.11 22.30 0.42
CA ALA A 142 2.73 22.67 0.69
C ALA A 142 2.51 22.94 2.19
N PRO A 143 1.46 23.67 2.57
CA PRO A 143 1.05 23.75 3.97
C PRO A 143 0.60 22.37 4.48
N ALA A 144 0.74 22.14 5.81
CA ALA A 144 0.19 20.95 6.42
C ALA A 144 -1.35 20.90 6.25
N TRP A 145 -1.87 19.74 5.87
CA TRP A 145 -3.31 19.51 5.65
C TRP A 145 -4.08 19.22 6.94
N TYR A 146 -3.39 18.69 7.93
CA TYR A 146 -3.97 18.25 9.20
C TYR A 146 -3.23 18.86 10.39
N ASP A 147 -3.92 19.03 11.50
CA ASP A 147 -3.29 19.43 12.75
C ASP A 147 -2.30 18.36 13.23
N LYS A 148 -1.25 18.76 13.96
CA LYS A 148 -0.14 17.86 14.34
C LYS A 148 -0.54 16.72 15.29
N ASP A 149 -1.70 16.82 15.94
CA ASP A 149 -2.25 15.81 16.85
C ASP A 149 -3.19 14.81 16.14
N VAL A 150 -3.47 15.02 14.86
CA VAL A 150 -4.30 14.11 14.05
C VAL A 150 -3.43 12.99 13.47
N PHE A 151 -3.81 11.73 13.71
CA PHE A 151 -3.08 10.54 13.26
C PHE A 151 -3.80 9.77 12.15
N THR A 152 -5.10 10.01 11.95
CA THR A 152 -5.94 9.27 11.00
C THR A 152 -7.27 9.97 10.75
N ASP A 153 -7.89 9.64 9.62
CA ASP A 153 -9.26 10.06 9.26
C ASP A 153 -10.36 9.21 9.90
N LYS A 154 -10.00 8.13 10.60
CA LYS A 154 -10.96 7.16 11.15
C LYS A 154 -11.26 7.42 12.63
N ASN A 155 -12.49 7.13 13.03
CA ASN A 155 -12.93 7.21 14.42
C ASN A 155 -12.67 5.91 15.20
N LEU A 156 -12.83 5.95 16.52
CA LEU A 156 -12.58 4.80 17.40
C LEU A 156 -13.50 3.60 17.10
N ARG A 157 -14.73 3.84 16.64
CA ARG A 157 -15.66 2.75 16.26
C ARG A 157 -15.15 1.97 15.07
N PHE A 158 -14.55 2.64 14.10
CA PHE A 158 -13.90 1.99 12.96
C PHE A 158 -12.79 1.04 13.45
N PHE A 159 -11.92 1.50 14.34
CA PHE A 159 -10.85 0.64 14.87
C PHE A 159 -11.39 -0.53 15.70
N ALA A 160 -12.44 -0.32 16.48
CA ALA A 160 -13.10 -1.40 17.22
C ALA A 160 -13.65 -2.46 16.26
N SER A 161 -14.32 -2.06 15.18
CA SER A 161 -14.80 -2.99 14.14
C SER A 161 -13.66 -3.73 13.42
N GLU A 162 -12.57 -3.04 13.13
CA GLU A 162 -11.40 -3.64 12.48
C GLU A 162 -10.68 -4.65 13.39
N ILE A 163 -10.57 -4.39 14.69
CA ILE A 163 -10.02 -5.36 15.66
C ILE A 163 -10.86 -6.65 15.69
N VAL A 164 -12.17 -6.54 15.71
CA VAL A 164 -13.05 -7.72 15.63
C VAL A 164 -12.88 -8.44 14.29
N ARG A 165 -12.82 -7.69 13.19
CA ARG A 165 -12.61 -8.24 11.86
C ARG A 165 -11.25 -8.94 11.73
N GLU A 166 -10.19 -8.41 12.35
CA GLU A 166 -8.89 -9.09 12.43
C GLU A 166 -9.03 -10.47 13.08
N LYS A 167 -9.74 -10.57 14.22
CA LYS A 167 -9.97 -11.85 14.91
C LYS A 167 -10.78 -12.82 14.04
N ILE A 168 -11.73 -12.33 13.26
CA ILE A 168 -12.44 -13.15 12.28
C ILE A 168 -11.47 -13.69 11.22
N PHE A 169 -10.59 -12.83 10.68
CA PHE A 169 -9.58 -13.28 9.71
C PHE A 169 -8.60 -14.29 10.28
N LEU A 170 -8.20 -14.15 11.54
CA LEU A 170 -7.24 -15.07 12.18
C LEU A 170 -7.88 -16.42 12.56
N ASN A 171 -9.13 -16.43 13.01
CA ASN A 171 -9.75 -17.62 13.59
C ASN A 171 -10.66 -18.40 12.63
N TYR A 172 -11.15 -17.77 11.56
CA TYR A 172 -12.02 -18.44 10.60
C TYR A 172 -11.31 -18.65 9.26
N LYS A 173 -11.81 -19.59 8.45
CA LYS A 173 -11.25 -20.00 7.16
C LYS A 173 -12.28 -19.86 6.05
N GLU A 174 -11.85 -20.14 4.83
CA GLU A 174 -12.66 -20.18 3.63
C GLU A 174 -13.39 -18.84 3.38
N GLU A 175 -14.68 -18.85 3.14
CA GLU A 175 -15.48 -17.69 2.75
C GLU A 175 -15.87 -16.78 3.92
N ILE A 176 -15.86 -17.27 5.16
CA ILE A 176 -16.36 -16.52 6.33
C ILE A 176 -15.66 -15.17 6.47
N PRO A 177 -14.31 -15.08 6.49
CA PRO A 177 -13.63 -13.79 6.63
C PRO A 177 -13.97 -12.79 5.53
N TYR A 178 -14.29 -13.28 4.33
CA TYR A 178 -14.56 -12.45 3.16
C TYR A 178 -16.01 -11.98 3.08
N SER A 179 -16.93 -12.70 3.73
CA SER A 179 -18.38 -12.47 3.70
C SER A 179 -18.90 -11.72 4.94
N CYS A 180 -18.04 -11.45 5.94
CA CYS A 180 -18.46 -10.78 7.17
C CYS A 180 -18.26 -9.27 7.06
N GLU A 181 -19.22 -8.53 7.62
CA GLU A 181 -19.12 -7.12 7.97
C GLU A 181 -19.27 -6.98 9.47
N VAL A 182 -18.48 -6.08 10.07
CA VAL A 182 -18.54 -5.80 11.52
C VAL A 182 -18.95 -4.34 11.70
N VAL A 183 -20.06 -4.14 12.41
CA VAL A 183 -20.58 -2.82 12.76
C VAL A 183 -20.55 -2.68 14.26
N VAL A 184 -20.01 -1.55 14.77
CA VAL A 184 -19.90 -1.20 16.19
C VAL A 184 -20.67 0.10 16.47
#